data_a69a9014fd1ce7627b519a51af71af59
#
_entry.id   a69a9014fd1ce7627b519a51af71af59
#
_cell.length_a   1.000
_cell.length_b   1.000
_cell.length_c   1.000
_cell.angle_alpha   90.00
_cell.angle_beta   90.00
_cell.angle_gamma   90.00
#
_symmetry.space_group_name_H-M   'P 1'
#
loop_
_entity.id
_entity.type
_entity.pdbx_description
1 polymer ?
#
loop_
_entity_poly.entity_id
_entity_poly.type
_entity_poly.pdbx_seq_one_letter_code
_entity_poly.pdbx_strand_id
1 'polypeptide(L)'
;MAKVIQLANLASELKKQLAIEKQFITDHGETAVRIAAIKTFTKIIKMTPVGNPDLWVYNHPQRGYIDYVGYLGKPEGYVGGRARSNWFLGSSLSNRVTDSTQGKEAGYVTSAMPDKLIGNKTYFYNNLPYIESLEYGHSTQAPKGMVRISLLGWNRSLNQALKALKWHT
;
A
#
# COMPACT_ATOMS: atom_id res chain seq x y z
N MET A 1 -57.40 -7.32 21.88
CA MET A 1 -57.01 -5.89 21.78
C MET A 1 -55.72 -5.81 21.01
N ALA A 2 -55.75 -5.22 19.82
CA ALA A 2 -54.53 -5.00 19.01
C ALA A 2 -53.68 -3.93 19.68
N LYS A 3 -52.43 -4.24 19.98
CA LYS A 3 -51.46 -3.27 20.46
C LYS A 3 -51.16 -2.30 19.34
N VAL A 4 -51.67 -1.10 19.40
CA VAL A 4 -51.28 -0.01 18.53
C VAL A 4 -49.81 0.33 18.91
N ILE A 5 -48.87 -0.12 18.10
CA ILE A 5 -47.47 0.28 18.19
C ILE A 5 -47.45 1.77 17.82
N GLN A 6 -47.16 2.65 18.77
CA GLN A 6 -47.07 4.07 18.47
C GLN A 6 -45.90 4.32 17.53
N LEU A 7 -46.20 4.67 16.29
CA LEU A 7 -45.22 4.97 15.24
C LEU A 7 -44.15 5.99 15.69
N ALA A 8 -44.51 6.91 16.57
CA ALA A 8 -43.58 7.86 17.16
C ALA A 8 -42.44 7.19 17.97
N ASN A 9 -42.78 6.15 18.74
CA ASN A 9 -41.76 5.40 19.51
C ASN A 9 -40.85 4.59 18.60
N LEU A 10 -41.38 4.01 17.51
CA LEU A 10 -40.60 3.29 16.53
C LEU A 10 -39.61 4.24 15.81
N ALA A 11 -40.08 5.43 15.40
CA ALA A 11 -39.24 6.41 14.74
C ALA A 11 -38.10 6.93 15.65
N SER A 12 -38.37 7.11 16.95
CA SER A 12 -37.37 7.53 17.93
C SER A 12 -36.30 6.44 18.15
N GLU A 13 -36.73 5.17 18.22
CA GLU A 13 -35.84 4.04 18.40
C GLU A 13 -34.96 3.80 17.16
N LEU A 14 -35.54 3.90 15.96
CA LEU A 14 -34.77 3.85 14.71
C LEU A 14 -33.72 4.96 14.62
N LYS A 15 -34.08 6.20 15.04
CA LYS A 15 -33.10 7.28 15.08
C LYS A 15 -31.94 7.00 16.04
N LYS A 16 -32.20 6.43 17.21
CA LYS A 16 -31.16 6.03 18.17
C LYS A 16 -30.26 4.95 17.58
N GLN A 17 -30.84 3.90 17.00
CA GLN A 17 -30.07 2.82 16.38
C GLN A 17 -29.22 3.33 15.23
N LEU A 18 -29.77 4.18 14.35
CA LEU A 18 -29.01 4.82 13.28
C LEU A 18 -27.85 5.68 13.80
N ALA A 19 -28.04 6.39 14.89
CA ALA A 19 -27.00 7.20 15.52
C ALA A 19 -25.87 6.31 16.07
N ILE A 20 -26.20 5.20 16.73
CA ILE A 20 -25.25 4.21 17.24
C ILE A 20 -24.47 3.56 16.10
N GLU A 21 -25.16 3.12 15.03
CA GLU A 21 -24.48 2.55 13.84
C GLU A 21 -23.58 3.58 13.15
N LYS A 22 -24.05 4.81 13.01
CA LYS A 22 -23.24 5.89 12.43
C LYS A 22 -21.98 6.14 13.26
N GLN A 23 -22.10 6.17 14.58
CA GLN A 23 -20.96 6.34 15.49
C GLN A 23 -20.00 5.15 15.35
N PHE A 24 -20.53 3.93 15.35
CA PHE A 24 -19.74 2.71 15.13
C PHE A 24 -18.96 2.76 13.82
N ILE A 25 -19.61 3.12 12.70
CA ILE A 25 -18.95 3.26 11.39
C ILE A 25 -17.88 4.35 11.45
N THR A 26 -18.12 5.45 12.16
CA THR A 26 -17.15 6.55 12.29
C THR A 26 -15.92 6.08 13.08
N ASP A 27 -16.12 5.40 14.20
CA ASP A 27 -15.03 5.00 15.09
C ASP A 27 -14.24 3.80 14.55
N HIS A 28 -14.93 2.81 14.01
CA HIS A 28 -14.30 1.59 13.51
C HIS A 28 -13.90 1.67 12.03
N GLY A 29 -14.54 2.53 11.26
CA GLY A 29 -14.22 2.75 9.85
C GLY A 29 -12.80 3.27 9.66
N GLU A 30 -12.38 4.23 10.48
CA GLU A 30 -11.01 4.77 10.47
C GLU A 30 -9.99 3.65 10.73
N THR A 31 -10.23 2.83 11.76
CA THR A 31 -9.36 1.70 12.10
C THR A 31 -9.33 0.65 10.99
N ALA A 32 -10.47 0.33 10.40
CA ALA A 32 -10.54 -0.64 9.30
C ALA A 32 -9.81 -0.15 8.04
N VAL A 33 -10.00 1.12 7.68
CA VAL A 33 -9.29 1.75 6.55
C VAL A 33 -7.79 1.76 6.82
N ARG A 34 -7.36 2.10 8.03
CA ARG A 34 -5.95 2.08 8.45
C ARG A 34 -5.34 0.69 8.31
N ILE A 35 -6.00 -0.35 8.80
CA ILE A 35 -5.55 -1.74 8.67
C ILE A 35 -5.43 -2.15 7.19
N ALA A 36 -6.43 -1.82 6.39
CA ALA A 36 -6.42 -2.13 4.96
C ALA A 36 -5.28 -1.39 4.22
N ALA A 37 -5.06 -0.11 4.54
CA ALA A 37 -3.99 0.71 3.99
C ALA A 37 -2.61 0.15 4.36
N ILE A 38 -2.37 -0.16 5.63
CA ILE A 38 -1.10 -0.75 6.10
C ILE A 38 -0.82 -2.06 5.37
N LYS A 39 -1.80 -2.96 5.28
CA LYS A 39 -1.66 -4.23 4.56
C LYS A 39 -1.32 -4.01 3.08
N THR A 40 -2.04 -3.11 2.42
CA THR A 40 -1.86 -2.85 0.99
C THR A 40 -0.52 -2.19 0.69
N PHE A 41 -0.15 -1.15 1.42
CA PHE A 41 1.11 -0.43 1.19
C PHE A 41 2.33 -1.30 1.56
N THR A 42 2.25 -2.05 2.65
CA THR A 42 3.30 -3.04 2.99
C THR A 42 3.45 -4.09 1.90
N LYS A 43 2.35 -4.55 1.30
CA LYS A 43 2.39 -5.49 0.17
C LYS A 43 3.06 -4.86 -1.05
N ILE A 44 2.75 -3.61 -1.39
CA ILE A 44 3.40 -2.89 -2.50
C ILE A 44 4.91 -2.83 -2.29
N ILE A 45 5.36 -2.42 -1.11
CA ILE A 45 6.78 -2.36 -0.77
C ILE A 45 7.44 -3.74 -0.93
N LYS A 46 6.83 -4.79 -0.38
CA LYS A 46 7.36 -6.16 -0.47
C LYS A 46 7.41 -6.70 -1.90
N MET A 47 6.43 -6.37 -2.72
CA MET A 47 6.37 -6.77 -4.13
C MET A 47 7.28 -5.94 -5.04
N THR A 48 7.79 -4.80 -4.55
CA THR A 48 8.68 -3.96 -5.35
C THR A 48 9.98 -4.71 -5.64
N PRO A 49 10.35 -4.87 -6.91
CA PRO A 49 11.55 -5.60 -7.31
C PRO A 49 12.81 -5.05 -6.66
N VAL A 50 13.71 -5.96 -6.34
CA VAL A 50 15.06 -5.63 -5.88
C VAL A 50 16.04 -6.05 -6.98
N GLY A 51 16.81 -5.09 -7.49
CA GLY A 51 17.83 -5.39 -8.49
C GLY A 51 18.84 -6.41 -7.94
N ASN A 52 19.15 -7.40 -8.75
CA ASN A 52 20.17 -8.40 -8.42
C ASN A 52 21.54 -7.91 -8.92
N PRO A 53 22.51 -7.64 -8.02
CA PRO A 53 23.86 -7.23 -8.43
C PRO A 53 24.54 -8.22 -9.38
N ASP A 54 24.27 -9.51 -9.25
CA ASP A 54 24.92 -10.56 -10.02
C ASP A 54 24.51 -10.53 -11.50
N LEU A 55 23.33 -9.98 -11.80
CA LEU A 55 22.87 -9.85 -13.19
C LEU A 55 23.62 -8.76 -13.99
N TRP A 56 24.36 -7.88 -13.32
CA TRP A 56 25.18 -6.87 -13.96
C TRP A 56 26.49 -7.44 -14.53
N VAL A 57 26.83 -8.66 -14.17
CA VAL A 57 28.04 -9.37 -14.62
C VAL A 57 27.70 -10.38 -15.73
N TYR A 58 26.56 -10.23 -16.37
CA TYR A 58 26.09 -11.22 -17.32
C TYR A 58 26.85 -11.15 -18.65
N ASN A 59 27.61 -12.20 -18.96
CA ASN A 59 28.19 -12.43 -20.27
C ASN A 59 27.13 -13.00 -21.19
N HIS A 60 26.84 -12.31 -22.27
CA HIS A 60 25.90 -12.78 -23.28
C HIS A 60 26.55 -13.92 -24.07
N PRO A 61 25.97 -15.15 -24.06
CA PRO A 61 26.60 -16.31 -24.68
C PRO A 61 26.93 -16.13 -26.19
N GLN A 62 26.13 -15.34 -26.90
CA GLN A 62 26.28 -15.11 -28.33
C GLN A 62 27.05 -13.85 -28.70
N ARG A 63 27.16 -12.89 -27.76
CA ARG A 63 27.80 -11.60 -27.99
C ARG A 63 29.02 -11.39 -27.11
N GLY A 64 29.43 -12.41 -26.36
CA GLY A 64 30.40 -12.26 -25.32
C GLY A 64 29.84 -11.38 -24.20
N TYR A 65 30.36 -10.26 -24.01
CA TYR A 65 29.98 -9.30 -23.03
C TYR A 65 28.78 -8.46 -23.49
N ILE A 66 27.81 -8.22 -22.64
CA ILE A 66 26.74 -7.26 -22.93
C ILE A 66 27.20 -5.89 -22.56
N ASP A 67 27.58 -5.19 -23.53
CA ASP A 67 28.18 -3.91 -23.39
C ASP A 67 27.25 -2.81 -22.91
N TYR A 68 25.96 -2.98 -23.05
CA TYR A 68 25.08 -1.98 -22.46
C TYR A 68 25.04 -2.07 -20.92
N VAL A 69 25.35 -3.23 -20.35
CA VAL A 69 25.62 -3.37 -18.93
C VAL A 69 26.95 -2.69 -18.59
N GLY A 70 27.96 -2.88 -19.44
CA GLY A 70 29.19 -2.11 -19.37
C GLY A 70 29.01 -0.63 -19.68
N TYR A 71 28.15 -0.32 -20.60
CA TYR A 71 27.80 1.06 -20.93
C TYR A 71 27.15 1.80 -19.76
N LEU A 72 26.28 1.13 -19.03
CA LEU A 72 25.71 1.68 -17.81
C LEU A 72 26.56 1.36 -16.58
N GLY A 73 27.40 0.33 -16.64
CA GLY A 73 28.19 -0.17 -15.56
C GLY A 73 27.37 -0.55 -14.32
N LYS A 74 27.77 -1.56 -13.60
CA LYS A 74 27.28 -1.73 -12.24
C LYS A 74 27.92 -0.63 -11.39
N PRO A 75 27.12 0.27 -10.76
CA PRO A 75 27.69 1.25 -9.86
C PRO A 75 28.49 0.54 -8.77
N GLU A 76 29.63 1.08 -8.39
CA GLU A 76 30.41 0.57 -7.28
C GLU A 76 29.51 0.48 -6.03
N GLY A 77 29.57 -0.63 -5.31
CA GLY A 77 28.72 -0.86 -4.13
C GLY A 77 27.23 -1.08 -4.40
N TYR A 78 26.81 -1.31 -5.67
CA TYR A 78 25.41 -1.60 -5.97
C TYR A 78 24.93 -2.88 -5.30
N VAL A 79 23.89 -2.77 -4.48
CA VAL A 79 23.28 -3.88 -3.74
C VAL A 79 21.79 -4.09 -4.06
N GLY A 80 21.21 -3.28 -4.92
CA GLY A 80 19.79 -3.28 -5.23
C GLY A 80 18.94 -2.62 -4.13
N GLY A 81 17.61 -2.65 -4.29
CA GLY A 81 16.68 -2.19 -3.25
C GLY A 81 16.28 -0.71 -3.32
N ARG A 82 16.89 0.11 -4.16
CA ARG A 82 16.58 1.54 -4.27
C ARG A 82 15.09 1.80 -4.55
N ALA A 83 14.46 1.02 -5.43
CA ALA A 83 13.03 1.16 -5.71
C ALA A 83 12.17 0.91 -4.47
N ARG A 84 12.53 -0.11 -3.70
CA ARG A 84 11.83 -0.47 -2.45
C ARG A 84 12.00 0.59 -1.37
N SER A 85 13.14 1.27 -1.32
CA SER A 85 13.42 2.34 -0.36
C SER A 85 12.72 3.67 -0.69
N ASN A 86 12.30 3.85 -1.93
CA ASN A 86 11.73 5.10 -2.42
C ASN A 86 10.19 5.18 -2.37
N TRP A 87 9.55 4.31 -1.61
CA TRP A 87 8.14 4.47 -1.28
C TRP A 87 7.98 5.43 -0.10
N PHE A 88 7.18 6.46 -0.29
CA PHE A 88 6.89 7.48 0.71
C PHE A 88 5.39 7.57 0.98
N LEU A 89 5.04 7.92 2.21
CA LEU A 89 3.67 8.11 2.67
C LEU A 89 3.56 9.51 3.30
N GLY A 90 2.49 10.24 2.99
CA GLY A 90 2.27 11.57 3.52
C GLY A 90 0.95 12.19 3.10
N SER A 91 0.62 13.34 3.69
CA SER A 91 -0.58 14.13 3.38
C SER A 91 -0.42 15.00 2.11
N SER A 92 0.78 15.10 1.57
CA SER A 92 1.09 15.81 0.33
C SER A 92 2.08 15.04 -0.52
N LEU A 93 2.08 15.28 -1.82
CA LEU A 93 3.13 14.82 -2.73
C LEU A 93 4.38 15.68 -2.55
N SER A 94 5.54 15.05 -2.66
CA SER A 94 6.82 15.74 -2.71
C SER A 94 7.75 15.06 -3.73
N ASN A 95 8.75 15.76 -4.20
CA ASN A 95 9.78 15.23 -5.12
C ASN A 95 10.87 14.45 -4.38
N ARG A 96 10.57 13.91 -3.21
CA ARG A 96 11.54 13.19 -2.38
C ARG A 96 12.03 11.94 -3.08
N VAL A 97 13.35 11.78 -3.11
CA VAL A 97 14.07 10.58 -3.56
C VAL A 97 15.19 10.29 -2.56
N THR A 98 15.53 9.04 -2.38
CA THR A 98 16.68 8.62 -1.56
C THR A 98 17.55 7.63 -2.33
N ASP A 99 18.84 7.66 -2.08
CA ASP A 99 19.80 6.68 -2.60
C ASP A 99 19.94 5.46 -1.69
N SER A 100 19.19 5.41 -0.58
CA SER A 100 19.16 4.24 0.29
C SER A 100 18.76 2.98 -0.47
N THR A 101 19.44 1.90 -0.18
CA THR A 101 19.21 0.56 -0.74
C THR A 101 18.68 -0.42 0.31
N GLN A 102 18.58 0.00 1.57
CA GLN A 102 18.16 -0.88 2.66
C GLN A 102 16.68 -1.32 2.59
N GLY A 103 15.89 -0.69 1.71
CA GLY A 103 14.46 -0.91 1.62
C GLY A 103 13.70 -0.27 2.79
N LYS A 104 12.38 -0.29 2.69
CA LYS A 104 11.50 0.10 3.80
C LYS A 104 11.12 -1.15 4.58
N GLU A 105 11.31 -1.11 5.89
CA GLU A 105 10.84 -2.17 6.76
C GLU A 105 9.32 -2.19 6.89
N ALA A 106 8.76 -3.31 7.35
CA ALA A 106 7.31 -3.45 7.52
C ALA A 106 6.71 -2.41 8.47
N GLY A 107 7.46 -1.96 9.47
CA GLY A 107 7.05 -0.92 10.43
C GLY A 107 6.95 0.48 9.85
N TYR A 108 7.62 0.77 8.73
CA TYR A 108 7.60 2.10 8.12
C TYR A 108 6.19 2.59 7.79
N VAL A 109 5.37 1.73 7.17
CA VAL A 109 4.00 2.12 6.78
C VAL A 109 3.18 2.45 8.01
N THR A 110 3.32 1.68 9.09
CA THR A 110 2.60 1.90 10.34
C THR A 110 3.02 3.22 10.99
N SER A 111 4.32 3.51 11.08
CA SER A 111 4.84 4.72 11.71
C SER A 111 4.59 6.00 10.89
N ALA A 112 4.54 5.88 9.57
CA ALA A 112 4.30 7.02 8.68
C ALA A 112 2.81 7.26 8.40
N MET A 113 1.90 6.40 8.88
CA MET A 113 0.47 6.50 8.61
C MET A 113 -0.13 7.69 9.36
N PRO A 114 -0.82 8.62 8.65
CA PRO A 114 -1.50 9.75 9.30
C PRO A 114 -2.54 9.28 10.33
N ASP A 115 -2.76 10.09 11.36
CA ASP A 115 -3.72 9.77 12.42
C ASP A 115 -5.16 9.71 11.90
N LYS A 116 -5.48 10.49 10.88
CA LYS A 116 -6.81 10.53 10.28
C LYS A 116 -6.73 10.32 8.77
N LEU A 117 -7.41 9.28 8.28
CA LEU A 117 -7.45 8.90 6.87
C LEU A 117 -8.77 9.28 6.21
N ILE A 118 -9.90 9.00 6.88
CA ILE A 118 -11.23 9.29 6.34
C ILE A 118 -11.44 10.81 6.29
N GLY A 119 -11.83 11.29 5.11
CA GLY A 119 -12.02 12.73 4.84
C GLY A 119 -10.73 13.48 4.50
N ASN A 120 -9.57 12.84 4.60
CA ASN A 120 -8.27 13.42 4.22
C ASN A 120 -7.66 12.72 3.01
N LYS A 121 -6.81 13.45 2.29
CA LYS A 121 -6.00 12.87 1.22
C LYS A 121 -4.71 12.32 1.81
N THR A 122 -4.43 11.06 1.50
CA THR A 122 -3.18 10.39 1.87
C THR A 122 -2.54 9.85 0.59
N TYR A 123 -1.27 10.17 0.39
CA TYR A 123 -0.51 9.80 -0.80
C TYR A 123 0.53 8.76 -0.43
N PHE A 124 0.54 7.68 -1.21
CA PHE A 124 1.61 6.70 -1.19
C PHE A 124 2.26 6.71 -2.57
N TYR A 125 3.52 7.11 -2.65
CA TYR A 125 4.16 7.47 -3.90
C TYR A 125 5.64 7.06 -3.96
N ASN A 126 6.15 6.99 -5.19
CA ASN A 126 7.54 6.72 -5.50
C ASN A 126 7.93 7.56 -6.72
N ASN A 127 8.96 8.37 -6.60
CA ASN A 127 9.37 9.34 -7.63
C ASN A 127 10.53 8.85 -8.52
N LEU A 128 10.91 7.59 -8.42
CA LEU A 128 11.96 7.09 -9.29
C LEU A 128 11.49 7.03 -10.75
N PRO A 129 12.29 7.50 -11.71
CA PRO A 129 11.87 7.59 -13.10
C PRO A 129 11.52 6.25 -13.74
N TYR A 130 12.03 5.13 -13.21
CA TYR A 130 11.78 3.79 -13.70
C TYR A 130 10.69 3.01 -12.95
N ILE A 131 10.05 3.63 -11.94
CA ILE A 131 9.05 2.93 -11.12
C ILE A 131 7.83 2.51 -11.93
N GLU A 132 7.45 3.32 -12.89
CA GLU A 132 6.36 3.03 -13.81
C GLU A 132 6.68 1.81 -14.68
N SER A 133 7.88 1.70 -15.20
CA SER A 133 8.33 0.52 -15.95
C SER A 133 8.23 -0.74 -15.10
N LEU A 134 8.61 -0.69 -13.84
CA LEU A 134 8.45 -1.83 -12.91
C LEU A 134 6.98 -2.18 -12.69
N GLU A 135 6.10 -1.20 -12.59
CA GLU A 135 4.65 -1.43 -12.45
C GLU A 135 4.04 -2.09 -13.70
N TYR A 136 4.57 -1.79 -14.88
CA TYR A 136 4.10 -2.38 -16.14
C TYR A 136 4.84 -3.66 -16.56
N GLY A 137 5.55 -4.28 -15.62
CA GLY A 137 6.04 -5.65 -15.80
C GLY A 137 7.44 -5.78 -16.38
N HIS A 138 8.26 -4.73 -16.38
CA HIS A 138 9.67 -4.80 -16.80
C HIS A 138 10.56 -5.58 -15.83
N SER A 139 9.98 -6.24 -14.85
CA SER A 139 10.70 -7.11 -13.93
C SER A 139 10.01 -8.47 -13.81
N THR A 140 10.79 -9.54 -13.91
CA THR A 140 10.31 -10.91 -13.69
C THR A 140 9.86 -11.15 -12.25
N GLN A 141 10.31 -10.33 -11.29
CA GLN A 141 9.88 -10.39 -9.88
C GLN A 141 8.46 -9.80 -9.69
N ALA A 142 8.02 -8.90 -10.57
CA ALA A 142 6.69 -8.29 -10.54
C ALA A 142 6.10 -8.16 -11.95
N PRO A 143 5.87 -9.27 -12.69
CA PRO A 143 5.48 -9.24 -14.09
C PRO A 143 4.08 -8.64 -14.33
N LYS A 144 3.26 -8.56 -13.31
CA LYS A 144 1.91 -7.96 -13.34
C LYS A 144 1.83 -6.62 -12.59
N GLY A 145 2.98 -6.08 -12.18
CA GLY A 145 3.08 -4.89 -11.34
C GLY A 145 2.92 -5.19 -9.86
N MET A 146 3.01 -4.16 -9.07
CA MET A 146 2.97 -4.24 -7.61
C MET A 146 1.79 -3.45 -7.02
N VAL A 147 1.50 -2.26 -7.56
CA VAL A 147 0.41 -1.40 -7.08
C VAL A 147 -0.93 -1.98 -7.47
N ARG A 148 -1.16 -2.20 -8.76
CA ARG A 148 -2.41 -2.76 -9.30
C ARG A 148 -2.78 -4.08 -8.63
N ILE A 149 -1.83 -5.01 -8.52
CA ILE A 149 -2.05 -6.33 -7.90
C ILE A 149 -2.33 -6.21 -6.40
N SER A 150 -1.72 -5.25 -5.72
CA SER A 150 -1.99 -5.03 -4.30
C SER A 150 -3.37 -4.42 -4.07
N LEU A 151 -3.79 -3.49 -4.92
CA LEU A 151 -5.10 -2.84 -4.84
C LEU A 151 -6.27 -3.80 -5.09
N LEU A 152 -6.11 -4.85 -5.89
CA LEU A 152 -7.14 -5.89 -6.05
C LEU A 152 -7.54 -6.55 -4.72
N GLY A 153 -6.65 -6.54 -3.73
CA GLY A 153 -6.92 -7.08 -2.41
C GLY A 153 -7.54 -6.09 -1.42
N TRP A 154 -7.71 -4.82 -1.79
CA TRP A 154 -8.16 -3.77 -0.89
C TRP A 154 -9.50 -4.06 -0.21
N ASN A 155 -10.54 -4.32 -1.01
CA ASN A 155 -11.88 -4.58 -0.47
C ASN A 155 -11.91 -5.81 0.45
N ARG A 156 -11.12 -6.85 0.13
CA ARG A 156 -11.00 -8.02 1.00
C ARG A 156 -10.37 -7.63 2.34
N SER A 157 -9.28 -6.86 2.32
CA SER A 157 -8.59 -6.42 3.53
C SER A 157 -9.47 -5.53 4.40
N LEU A 158 -10.23 -4.62 3.79
CA LEU A 158 -11.18 -3.75 4.48
C LEU A 158 -12.30 -4.55 5.14
N ASN A 159 -12.93 -5.48 4.41
CA ASN A 159 -13.99 -6.31 4.94
C ASN A 159 -13.52 -7.24 6.06
N GLN A 160 -12.29 -7.77 5.97
CA GLN A 160 -11.70 -8.55 7.05
C GLN A 160 -11.46 -7.71 8.29
N ALA A 161 -10.97 -6.47 8.14
CA ALA A 161 -10.76 -5.57 9.26
C ALA A 161 -12.08 -5.20 9.94
N LEU A 162 -13.11 -4.84 9.17
CA LEU A 162 -14.44 -4.55 9.71
C LEU A 162 -15.05 -5.73 10.45
N LYS A 163 -14.91 -6.95 9.90
CA LYS A 163 -15.39 -8.17 10.59
C LYS A 163 -14.64 -8.38 11.92
N ALA A 164 -13.32 -8.23 11.93
CA ALA A 164 -12.53 -8.41 13.14
C ALA A 164 -12.92 -7.40 14.24
N LEU A 165 -13.21 -6.16 13.87
CA LEU A 165 -13.65 -5.12 14.82
C LEU A 165 -15.06 -5.38 15.39
N LYS A 166 -15.95 -6.00 14.61
CA LYS A 166 -17.29 -6.39 15.10
C LYS A 166 -17.30 -7.50 16.15
N TRP A 167 -16.27 -8.34 16.19
CA TRP A 167 -16.17 -9.44 17.15
C TRP A 167 -15.69 -9.00 18.56
N HIS A 168 -15.29 -7.74 18.69
CA HIS A 168 -14.82 -7.17 19.96
C HIS A 168 -15.83 -6.20 20.60
N THR A 169 -17.04 -6.10 20.03
CA THR A 169 -18.19 -5.37 20.59
C THR A 169 -19.30 -6.31 21.03
#